data_a022a63c3c6467926f828e97311b1dd9
#
_entry.id   a022a63c3c6467926f828e97311b1dd9
#
_cell.length_a   1.000
_cell.length_b   1.000
_cell.length_c   1.000
_cell.angle_alpha   90.00
_cell.angle_beta   90.00
_cell.angle_gamma   90.00
#
_symmetry.space_group_name_H-M   'P 1'
#
loop_
_entity.id
_entity.type
_entity.pdbx_description
1 polymer ?
#
loop_
_entity_poly.entity_id
_entity_poly.type
_entity_poly.pdbx_seq_one_letter_code
_entity_poly.pdbx_strand_id
1 'polypeptide(L)'
;MQNIKNLKVYLESKILASNNVVIVPHMGIDFDAIASAVGLSQIAKKLKKPSCIVVDDPVYKIDSGVQTIIEEAKKNFLIVTREKYLQSSNPNDLFILTDVNKEYLIALKEDIKGNVVIIDHHNPDDKTVKSDYSLIDSAYSSASEILVQLMCQFKIKPTREVANYLLAGIYLDTNKLTKNVNPETMKIVAKLLEYGANMN
;
A
#
# COMPACT_ATOMS: atom_id res chain seq x y z
N MET A 1 17.42 3.67 4.24
CA MET A 1 17.72 2.25 3.92
C MET A 1 17.61 1.30 5.11
N GLN A 2 18.10 1.63 6.31
CA GLN A 2 17.97 0.73 7.48
C GLN A 2 16.50 0.49 7.88
N ASN A 3 15.67 1.51 7.85
CA ASN A 3 14.24 1.40 8.20
C ASN A 3 13.48 0.42 7.28
N ILE A 4 13.74 0.44 5.98
CA ILE A 4 13.13 -0.48 5.01
C ILE A 4 13.56 -1.94 5.25
N LYS A 5 14.84 -2.17 5.63
CA LYS A 5 15.31 -3.52 5.97
C LYS A 5 14.64 -4.06 7.23
N ASN A 6 14.50 -3.20 8.26
CA ASN A 6 13.81 -3.58 9.49
C ASN A 6 12.33 -3.86 9.23
N LEU A 7 11.65 -3.01 8.45
CA LEU A 7 10.28 -3.24 8.02
C LEU A 7 10.15 -4.57 7.26
N LYS A 8 11.06 -4.86 6.33
CA LYS A 8 11.05 -6.13 5.58
C LYS A 8 11.10 -7.35 6.50
N VAL A 9 12.02 -7.34 7.47
CA VAL A 9 12.19 -8.48 8.41
C VAL A 9 10.93 -8.66 9.27
N TYR A 10 10.41 -7.56 9.82
CA TYR A 10 9.20 -7.59 10.63
C TYR A 10 7.99 -8.07 9.82
N LEU A 11 7.76 -7.44 8.66
CA LEU A 11 6.61 -7.72 7.80
C LEU A 11 6.61 -9.17 7.31
N GLU A 12 7.78 -9.69 6.88
CA GLU A 12 7.90 -11.09 6.45
C GLU A 12 7.47 -12.06 7.56
N SER A 13 7.96 -11.85 8.78
CA SER A 13 7.61 -12.70 9.91
C SER A 13 6.11 -12.67 10.23
N LYS A 14 5.49 -11.48 10.20
CA LYS A 14 4.06 -11.30 10.50
C LYS A 14 3.17 -11.84 9.39
N ILE A 15 3.53 -11.61 8.11
CA ILE A 15 2.82 -12.20 6.98
C ILE A 15 2.84 -13.73 7.06
N LEU A 16 4.00 -14.33 7.34
CA LEU A 16 4.11 -15.78 7.44
C LEU A 16 3.32 -16.38 8.62
N ALA A 17 3.20 -15.66 9.72
CA ALA A 17 2.45 -16.07 10.91
C ALA A 17 0.93 -15.84 10.80
N SER A 18 0.47 -14.93 9.94
CA SER A 18 -0.96 -14.60 9.80
C SER A 18 -1.72 -15.63 8.96
N ASN A 19 -3.05 -15.67 9.14
CA ASN A 19 -3.94 -16.44 8.29
C ASN A 19 -4.19 -15.73 6.95
N ASN A 20 -4.40 -14.42 6.98
CA ASN A 20 -4.65 -13.59 5.82
C ASN A 20 -4.00 -12.20 6.03
N VAL A 21 -3.66 -11.53 4.94
CA VAL A 21 -3.14 -10.16 4.94
C VAL A 21 -4.24 -9.21 4.46
N VAL A 22 -4.70 -8.35 5.35
CA VAL A 22 -5.75 -7.36 5.09
C VAL A 22 -5.09 -6.01 4.87
N ILE A 23 -5.13 -5.54 3.64
CA ILE A 23 -4.49 -4.28 3.23
C ILE A 23 -5.57 -3.20 3.21
N VAL A 24 -5.34 -2.13 3.95
CA VAL A 24 -6.34 -1.07 4.16
C VAL A 24 -5.72 0.27 3.75
N PRO A 25 -6.04 0.79 2.56
CA PRO A 25 -5.73 2.16 2.17
C PRO A 25 -6.67 3.15 2.88
N HIS A 26 -6.41 4.45 2.73
CA HIS A 26 -7.30 5.49 3.27
C HIS A 26 -8.67 5.53 2.56
N MET A 27 -9.70 6.03 3.26
CA MET A 27 -10.99 6.38 2.66
C MET A 27 -10.82 7.52 1.65
N GLY A 28 -11.63 7.51 0.59
CA GLY A 28 -11.41 8.45 -0.52
C GLY A 28 -10.16 8.11 -1.32
N ILE A 29 -9.95 6.83 -1.54
CA ILE A 29 -8.76 6.23 -2.17
C ILE A 29 -8.28 6.99 -3.41
N ASP A 30 -6.99 7.29 -3.45
CA ASP A 30 -6.30 7.92 -4.56
C ASP A 30 -5.31 6.97 -5.26
N PHE A 31 -4.48 7.50 -6.16
CA PHE A 31 -3.54 6.70 -6.94
C PHE A 31 -2.44 6.08 -6.08
N ASP A 32 -1.92 6.78 -5.08
CA ASP A 32 -0.85 6.26 -4.23
C ASP A 32 -1.37 5.18 -3.30
N ALA A 33 -2.53 5.41 -2.70
CA ALA A 33 -3.19 4.46 -1.82
C ALA A 33 -3.50 3.12 -2.51
N ILE A 34 -4.09 3.13 -3.72
CA ILE A 34 -4.38 1.88 -4.45
C ILE A 34 -3.10 1.22 -4.96
N ALA A 35 -2.14 1.98 -5.48
CA ALA A 35 -0.90 1.43 -6.01
C ALA A 35 -0.07 0.74 -4.93
N SER A 36 0.10 1.40 -3.78
CA SER A 36 0.81 0.83 -2.63
C SER A 36 0.11 -0.41 -2.09
N ALA A 37 -1.23 -0.42 -2.02
CA ALA A 37 -2.01 -1.59 -1.62
C ALA A 37 -1.83 -2.79 -2.58
N VAL A 38 -1.83 -2.55 -3.89
CA VAL A 38 -1.56 -3.60 -4.90
C VAL A 38 -0.12 -4.12 -4.77
N GLY A 39 0.85 -3.24 -4.54
CA GLY A 39 2.24 -3.61 -4.26
C GLY A 39 2.38 -4.55 -3.06
N LEU A 40 1.68 -4.26 -1.96
CA LEU A 40 1.63 -5.13 -0.76
C LEU A 40 0.99 -6.47 -1.06
N SER A 41 -0.10 -6.49 -1.82
CA SER A 41 -0.75 -7.74 -2.22
C SER A 41 0.18 -8.62 -3.07
N GLN A 42 1.02 -8.00 -3.91
CA GLN A 42 2.05 -8.75 -4.66
C GLN A 42 3.14 -9.33 -3.74
N ILE A 43 3.51 -8.63 -2.66
CA ILE A 43 4.43 -9.17 -1.64
C ILE A 43 3.80 -10.38 -0.93
N ALA A 44 2.56 -10.28 -0.48
CA ALA A 44 1.84 -11.38 0.16
C ALA A 44 1.75 -12.61 -0.77
N LYS A 45 1.41 -12.40 -2.04
CA LYS A 45 1.37 -13.45 -3.08
C LYS A 45 2.74 -14.13 -3.25
N LYS A 46 3.85 -13.37 -3.24
CA LYS A 46 5.21 -13.93 -3.29
C LYS A 46 5.51 -14.82 -2.09
N LEU A 47 5.02 -14.46 -0.92
CA LEU A 47 5.14 -15.23 0.31
C LEU A 47 4.09 -16.35 0.43
N LYS A 48 3.30 -16.58 -0.63
CA LYS A 48 2.23 -17.59 -0.70
C LYS A 48 1.18 -17.44 0.41
N LYS A 49 0.87 -16.19 0.77
CA LYS A 49 -0.18 -15.86 1.74
C LYS A 49 -1.37 -15.23 1.03
N PRO A 50 -2.60 -15.64 1.40
CA PRO A 50 -3.80 -14.96 0.91
C PRO A 50 -3.79 -13.50 1.38
N SER A 51 -4.30 -12.61 0.54
CA SER A 51 -4.45 -11.21 0.87
C SER A 51 -5.71 -10.64 0.23
N CYS A 52 -6.27 -9.63 0.87
CA CYS A 52 -7.32 -8.80 0.28
C CYS A 52 -7.02 -7.32 0.52
N ILE A 53 -7.41 -6.50 -0.42
CA ILE A 53 -7.43 -5.04 -0.29
C ILE A 53 -8.87 -4.65 0.05
N VAL A 54 -9.05 -3.96 1.17
CA VAL A 54 -10.39 -3.51 1.58
C VAL A 54 -10.53 -2.04 1.21
N VAL A 55 -11.42 -1.78 0.28
CA VAL A 55 -11.76 -0.43 -0.16
C VAL A 55 -13.10 -0.03 0.44
N ASP A 56 -13.24 1.23 0.80
CA ASP A 56 -14.49 1.76 1.31
C ASP A 56 -15.52 1.83 0.19
N ASP A 57 -16.79 1.64 0.56
CA ASP A 57 -17.89 1.73 -0.38
C ASP A 57 -18.13 3.21 -0.76
N PRO A 58 -18.67 3.51 -1.95
CA PRO A 58 -18.57 4.77 -2.69
C PRO A 58 -19.34 5.96 -2.10
N VAL A 59 -19.25 6.20 -0.80
CA VAL A 59 -19.65 7.49 -0.21
C VAL A 59 -18.76 8.63 -0.75
N TYR A 60 -17.55 8.32 -1.13
CA TYR A 60 -16.60 9.25 -1.74
C TYR A 60 -16.57 9.05 -3.26
N LYS A 61 -16.66 10.16 -3.98
CA LYS A 61 -16.50 10.16 -5.43
C LYS A 61 -15.04 9.84 -5.76
N ILE A 62 -14.77 8.59 -6.07
CA ILE A 62 -13.44 8.14 -6.49
C ILE A 62 -13.12 8.71 -7.88
N ASP A 63 -11.91 9.18 -8.09
CA ASP A 63 -11.43 9.61 -9.40
C ASP A 63 -11.56 8.51 -10.45
N SER A 64 -11.92 8.85 -11.68
CA SER A 64 -12.17 7.88 -12.75
C SER A 64 -10.92 7.05 -13.12
N GLY A 65 -9.73 7.65 -13.01
CA GLY A 65 -8.46 6.94 -13.21
C GLY A 65 -8.19 5.92 -12.11
N VAL A 66 -8.49 6.26 -10.87
CA VAL A 66 -8.40 5.33 -9.71
C VAL A 66 -9.39 4.18 -9.88
N GLN A 67 -10.63 4.47 -10.29
CA GLN A 67 -11.64 3.43 -10.59
C GLN A 67 -11.13 2.46 -11.66
N THR A 68 -10.51 2.98 -12.72
CA THR A 68 -9.92 2.16 -13.77
C THR A 68 -8.84 1.23 -13.22
N ILE A 69 -7.93 1.73 -12.37
CA ILE A 69 -6.91 0.90 -11.72
C ILE A 69 -7.56 -0.18 -10.84
N ILE A 70 -8.58 0.17 -10.05
CA ILE A 70 -9.28 -0.81 -9.20
C ILE A 70 -9.90 -1.93 -10.06
N GLU A 71 -10.59 -1.60 -11.14
CA GLU A 71 -11.22 -2.61 -12.00
C GLU A 71 -10.20 -3.49 -12.73
N GLU A 72 -9.07 -2.94 -13.13
CA GLU A 72 -7.98 -3.72 -13.72
C GLU A 72 -7.30 -4.61 -12.68
N ALA A 73 -7.01 -4.07 -11.51
CA ALA A 73 -6.35 -4.80 -10.42
C ALA A 73 -7.19 -5.97 -9.89
N LYS A 74 -8.53 -5.85 -9.89
CA LYS A 74 -9.46 -6.94 -9.53
C LYS A 74 -9.27 -8.22 -10.34
N LYS A 75 -8.68 -8.14 -11.53
CA LYS A 75 -8.39 -9.33 -12.36
C LYS A 75 -7.32 -10.22 -11.73
N ASN A 76 -6.42 -9.66 -10.91
CA ASN A 76 -5.25 -10.35 -10.37
C ASN A 76 -5.17 -10.33 -8.83
N PHE A 77 -5.93 -9.44 -8.18
CA PHE A 77 -5.91 -9.20 -6.73
C PHE A 77 -7.33 -9.18 -6.18
N LEU A 78 -7.50 -9.69 -4.97
CA LEU A 78 -8.78 -9.66 -4.28
C LEU A 78 -8.99 -8.26 -3.67
N ILE A 79 -9.88 -7.49 -4.28
CA ILE A 79 -10.32 -6.18 -3.79
C ILE A 79 -11.77 -6.31 -3.38
N VAL A 80 -12.10 -5.99 -2.14
CA VAL A 80 -13.42 -6.20 -1.54
C VAL A 80 -13.89 -4.97 -0.78
N THR A 81 -15.19 -4.86 -0.55
CA THR A 81 -15.77 -3.88 0.37
C THR A 81 -15.57 -4.32 1.82
N ARG A 82 -15.72 -3.37 2.76
CA ARG A 82 -15.72 -3.66 4.20
C ARG A 82 -16.71 -4.77 4.56
N GLU A 83 -17.94 -4.68 4.08
CA GLU A 83 -18.98 -5.68 4.34
C GLU A 83 -18.56 -7.08 3.88
N LYS A 84 -17.97 -7.17 2.69
CA LYS A 84 -17.50 -8.46 2.14
C LYS A 84 -16.36 -9.04 2.96
N TYR A 85 -15.41 -8.22 3.40
CA TYR A 85 -14.34 -8.66 4.27
C TYR A 85 -14.88 -9.21 5.60
N LEU A 86 -15.82 -8.51 6.24
CA LEU A 86 -16.36 -8.91 7.55
C LEU A 86 -17.03 -10.29 7.55
N GLN A 87 -17.53 -10.75 6.40
CA GLN A 87 -18.09 -12.11 6.25
C GLN A 87 -17.03 -13.22 6.40
N SER A 88 -15.74 -12.91 6.23
CA SER A 88 -14.63 -13.86 6.26
C SER A 88 -13.50 -13.44 7.19
N SER A 89 -13.70 -12.42 8.03
CA SER A 89 -12.70 -11.89 8.96
C SER A 89 -12.22 -12.95 9.95
N ASN A 90 -10.94 -12.91 10.30
CA ASN A 90 -10.31 -13.87 11.21
C ASN A 90 -9.50 -13.12 12.28
N PRO A 91 -9.53 -13.54 13.56
CA PRO A 91 -8.75 -12.91 14.63
C PRO A 91 -7.24 -12.89 14.40
N ASN A 92 -6.72 -13.79 13.57
CA ASN A 92 -5.30 -13.88 13.23
C ASN A 92 -4.95 -13.19 11.89
N ASP A 93 -5.82 -12.32 11.39
CA ASP A 93 -5.51 -11.50 10.23
C ASP A 93 -4.44 -10.45 10.59
N LEU A 94 -3.53 -10.19 9.64
CA LEU A 94 -2.58 -9.10 9.72
C LEU A 94 -3.13 -7.91 8.96
N PHE A 95 -3.30 -6.77 9.65
CA PHE A 95 -3.73 -5.53 9.01
C PHE A 95 -2.52 -4.69 8.62
N ILE A 96 -2.46 -4.29 7.36
CA ILE A 96 -1.46 -3.36 6.85
C ILE A 96 -2.18 -2.11 6.37
N LEU A 97 -2.02 -1.03 7.14
CA LEU A 97 -2.50 0.29 6.76
C LEU A 97 -1.46 0.90 5.80
N THR A 98 -1.87 1.25 4.61
CA THR A 98 -0.97 1.84 3.61
C THR A 98 -1.47 3.20 3.17
N ASP A 99 -0.56 4.18 3.09
CA ASP A 99 -0.85 5.56 2.76
C ASP A 99 -1.86 6.21 3.72
N VAL A 100 -1.88 5.72 4.95
CA VAL A 100 -2.77 6.21 6.01
C VAL A 100 -2.19 5.94 7.39
N ASN A 101 -2.25 6.95 8.26
CA ASN A 101 -1.94 6.81 9.68
C ASN A 101 -2.99 7.47 10.59
N LYS A 102 -4.06 8.06 10.01
CA LYS A 102 -5.11 8.75 10.76
C LYS A 102 -6.33 7.87 10.97
N GLU A 103 -6.76 7.73 12.22
CA GLU A 103 -7.88 6.87 12.60
C GLU A 103 -9.17 7.16 11.81
N TYR A 104 -9.48 8.45 11.61
CA TYR A 104 -10.71 8.87 10.93
C TYR A 104 -10.72 8.63 9.40
N LEU A 105 -9.59 8.23 8.82
CA LEU A 105 -9.46 7.86 7.41
C LEU A 105 -9.45 6.35 7.16
N ILE A 106 -9.63 5.54 8.21
CA ILE A 106 -9.56 4.07 8.13
C ILE A 106 -10.97 3.49 8.17
N ALA A 107 -11.42 2.92 7.06
CA ALA A 107 -12.76 2.33 6.95
C ALA A 107 -13.01 1.18 7.93
N LEU A 108 -11.96 0.43 8.29
CA LEU A 108 -12.03 -0.74 9.17
C LEU A 108 -11.68 -0.46 10.63
N LYS A 109 -11.51 0.79 11.07
CA LYS A 109 -10.92 1.11 12.37
C LYS A 109 -11.52 0.34 13.56
N GLU A 110 -12.84 0.13 13.54
CA GLU A 110 -13.56 -0.56 14.61
C GLU A 110 -13.52 -2.10 14.49
N ASP A 111 -13.10 -2.60 13.33
CA ASP A 111 -13.06 -4.03 13.00
C ASP A 111 -11.68 -4.63 13.11
N ILE A 112 -10.64 -3.80 13.29
CA ILE A 112 -9.26 -4.25 13.44
C ILE A 112 -9.09 -4.97 14.77
N LYS A 113 -8.88 -6.29 14.73
CA LYS A 113 -8.71 -7.14 15.93
C LYS A 113 -7.36 -7.86 15.98
N GLY A 114 -6.54 -7.68 14.96
CA GLY A 114 -5.24 -8.36 14.81
C GLY A 114 -4.05 -7.42 14.95
N ASN A 115 -2.87 -7.92 14.55
CA ASN A 115 -1.67 -7.09 14.47
C ASN A 115 -1.80 -6.02 13.40
N VAL A 116 -1.29 -4.83 13.68
CA VAL A 116 -1.33 -3.67 12.78
C VAL A 116 0.07 -3.25 12.38
N VAL A 117 0.28 -3.09 11.09
CA VAL A 117 1.48 -2.45 10.51
C VAL A 117 1.06 -1.21 9.75
N ILE A 118 1.78 -0.10 9.92
CA ILE A 118 1.55 1.14 9.16
C ILE A 118 2.72 1.38 8.22
N ILE A 119 2.41 1.69 6.95
CA ILE A 119 3.37 2.11 5.94
C ILE A 119 2.84 3.40 5.33
N ASP A 120 3.43 4.53 5.68
CA ASP A 120 2.88 5.84 5.31
C ASP A 120 3.99 6.89 5.19
N HIS A 121 3.75 7.92 4.38
CA HIS A 121 4.64 9.05 4.20
C HIS A 121 4.08 10.37 4.77
N HIS A 122 2.87 10.36 5.30
CA HIS A 122 2.26 11.53 5.94
C HIS A 122 2.78 11.75 7.36
N ASN A 123 2.94 13.01 7.77
CA ASN A 123 3.39 13.33 9.12
C ASN A 123 2.45 12.77 10.19
N PRO A 124 2.98 12.08 11.22
CA PRO A 124 2.19 11.64 12.34
C PRO A 124 1.75 12.83 13.22
N ASP A 125 0.64 12.65 13.95
CA ASP A 125 0.14 13.58 14.97
C ASP A 125 -0.58 12.83 16.10
N ASP A 126 -1.34 13.53 16.94
CA ASP A 126 -2.11 12.97 18.06
C ASP A 126 -3.25 12.03 17.65
N LYS A 127 -3.66 12.06 16.37
CA LYS A 127 -4.68 11.17 15.77
C LYS A 127 -4.07 9.97 15.05
N THR A 128 -2.76 9.78 15.16
CA THR A 128 -2.08 8.63 14.56
C THR A 128 -2.48 7.35 15.26
N VAL A 129 -2.88 6.35 14.49
CA VAL A 129 -3.29 5.03 14.98
C VAL A 129 -2.14 4.31 15.67
N LYS A 130 -2.45 3.62 16.75
CA LYS A 130 -1.50 2.70 17.40
C LYS A 130 -1.28 1.47 16.52
N SER A 131 -0.04 1.04 16.41
CA SER A 131 0.35 -0.12 15.62
C SER A 131 1.43 -0.94 16.32
N ASP A 132 1.55 -2.20 15.95
CA ASP A 132 2.63 -3.08 16.43
C ASP A 132 3.97 -2.72 15.77
N TYR A 133 3.93 -2.17 14.55
CA TYR A 133 5.08 -1.64 13.83
C TYR A 133 4.64 -0.55 12.85
N SER A 134 5.46 0.47 12.72
CA SER A 134 5.21 1.52 11.72
C SER A 134 6.48 1.96 11.00
N LEU A 135 6.35 2.22 9.71
CA LEU A 135 7.23 3.07 8.93
C LEU A 135 6.41 4.27 8.48
N ILE A 136 6.52 5.36 9.21
CA ILE A 136 5.89 6.65 8.89
C ILE A 136 7.03 7.65 8.72
N ASP A 137 7.27 8.10 7.48
CA ASP A 137 8.43 8.94 7.19
C ASP A 137 8.17 9.87 6.00
N SER A 138 7.99 11.15 6.27
CA SER A 138 7.70 12.18 5.28
C SER A 138 8.90 12.55 4.37
N ALA A 139 10.05 11.93 4.55
CA ALA A 139 11.16 12.02 3.61
C ALA A 139 10.91 11.23 2.31
N TYR A 140 9.98 10.29 2.32
CA TYR A 140 9.50 9.62 1.11
C TYR A 140 8.49 10.50 0.36
N SER A 141 8.54 10.44 -0.95
CA SER A 141 7.63 11.20 -1.80
C SER A 141 6.21 10.65 -1.81
N SER A 142 6.04 9.36 -1.50
CA SER A 142 4.78 8.63 -1.55
C SER A 142 4.90 7.26 -0.86
N ALA A 143 3.78 6.64 -0.50
CA ALA A 143 3.75 5.25 -0.04
C ALA A 143 4.21 4.29 -1.14
N SER A 144 3.91 4.56 -2.40
CA SER A 144 4.40 3.80 -3.56
C SER A 144 5.93 3.78 -3.63
N GLU A 145 6.62 4.88 -3.33
CA GLU A 145 8.09 4.89 -3.24
C GLU A 145 8.59 3.93 -2.17
N ILE A 146 7.99 3.95 -0.98
CA ILE A 146 8.31 3.00 0.09
C ILE A 146 8.12 1.56 -0.40
N LEU A 147 7.01 1.28 -1.08
CA LEU A 147 6.68 -0.06 -1.56
C LEU A 147 7.66 -0.57 -2.61
N VAL A 148 8.12 0.26 -3.54
CA VAL A 148 9.15 -0.16 -4.52
C VAL A 148 10.44 -0.54 -3.80
N GLN A 149 10.88 0.26 -2.82
CA GLN A 149 12.07 -0.05 -2.03
C GLN A 149 11.88 -1.36 -1.23
N LEU A 150 10.70 -1.56 -0.64
CA LEU A 150 10.37 -2.78 0.09
C LEU A 150 10.35 -4.00 -0.83
N MET A 151 9.75 -3.92 -2.02
CA MET A 151 9.75 -4.98 -3.02
C MET A 151 11.18 -5.36 -3.45
N CYS A 152 12.07 -4.38 -3.57
CA CYS A 152 13.49 -4.63 -3.82
C CYS A 152 14.14 -5.46 -2.70
N GLN A 153 13.82 -5.20 -1.42
CA GLN A 153 14.33 -6.00 -0.29
C GLN A 153 13.78 -7.43 -0.31
N PHE A 154 12.57 -7.64 -0.77
CA PHE A 154 11.99 -8.96 -1.01
C PHE A 154 12.47 -9.63 -2.30
N LYS A 155 13.31 -8.96 -3.09
CA LYS A 155 13.76 -9.42 -4.43
C LYS A 155 12.56 -9.71 -5.36
N ILE A 156 11.56 -8.87 -5.29
CA ILE A 156 10.36 -8.92 -6.13
C ILE A 156 10.52 -7.90 -7.25
N LYS A 157 10.39 -8.36 -8.49
CA LYS A 157 10.18 -7.51 -9.65
C LYS A 157 8.67 -7.37 -9.85
N PRO A 158 8.08 -6.16 -9.79
CA PRO A 158 6.68 -5.97 -10.09
C PRO A 158 6.36 -6.37 -11.54
N THR A 159 5.14 -6.78 -11.80
CA THR A 159 4.66 -6.90 -13.18
C THR A 159 4.60 -5.50 -13.81
N ARG A 160 4.56 -5.44 -15.15
CA ARG A 160 4.44 -4.16 -15.85
C ARG A 160 3.24 -3.33 -15.38
N GLU A 161 2.10 -3.98 -15.15
CA GLU A 161 0.89 -3.33 -14.63
C GLU A 161 1.12 -2.71 -13.25
N VAL A 162 1.65 -3.49 -12.32
CA VAL A 162 1.94 -3.00 -10.95
C VAL A 162 3.01 -1.91 -10.98
N ALA A 163 4.01 -2.01 -11.86
CA ALA A 163 5.01 -0.95 -12.05
C ALA A 163 4.36 0.36 -12.55
N ASN A 164 3.37 0.27 -13.46
CA ASN A 164 2.60 1.43 -13.90
C ASN A 164 1.80 2.05 -12.76
N TYR A 165 1.12 1.26 -11.93
CA TYR A 165 0.35 1.77 -10.80
C TYR A 165 1.26 2.49 -9.79
N LEU A 166 2.37 1.87 -9.41
CA LEU A 166 3.34 2.47 -8.48
C LEU A 166 3.95 3.76 -9.05
N LEU A 167 4.23 3.80 -10.35
CA LEU A 167 4.70 5.01 -11.01
C LEU A 167 3.63 6.11 -11.00
N ALA A 168 2.36 5.78 -11.25
CA ALA A 168 1.26 6.73 -11.20
C ALA A 168 1.08 7.32 -9.78
N GLY A 169 1.17 6.50 -8.72
CA GLY A 169 1.17 6.95 -7.33
C GLY A 169 2.27 7.97 -7.08
N ILE A 170 3.53 7.63 -7.36
CA ILE A 170 4.66 8.56 -7.19
C ILE A 170 4.45 9.84 -8.02
N TYR A 171 4.04 9.71 -9.28
CA TYR A 171 3.91 10.82 -10.21
C TYR A 171 2.87 11.84 -9.78
N LEU A 172 1.73 11.38 -9.27
CA LEU A 172 0.64 12.25 -8.85
C LEU A 172 0.91 12.88 -7.48
N ASP A 173 1.42 12.14 -6.52
CA ASP A 173 1.79 12.64 -5.20
C ASP A 173 2.89 13.68 -5.24
N THR A 174 3.81 13.53 -6.18
CA THR A 174 4.88 14.50 -6.41
C THR A 174 4.47 15.67 -7.33
N ASN A 175 3.19 15.79 -7.65
CA ASN A 175 2.70 16.75 -8.64
C ASN A 175 3.57 16.72 -9.93
N LYS A 176 3.61 15.58 -10.58
CA LYS A 176 4.37 15.35 -11.82
C LYS A 176 5.89 15.52 -11.64
N LEU A 177 6.42 15.01 -10.53
CA LEU A 177 7.84 15.08 -10.14
C LEU A 177 8.35 16.52 -9.93
N THR A 178 7.47 17.42 -9.48
CA THR A 178 7.83 18.82 -9.20
C THR A 178 7.89 19.15 -7.70
N LYS A 179 7.34 18.28 -6.83
CA LYS A 179 7.31 18.48 -5.37
C LYS A 179 7.79 17.23 -4.64
N ASN A 180 8.44 17.40 -3.50
CA ASN A 180 8.90 16.33 -2.61
C ASN A 180 9.75 15.25 -3.33
N VAL A 181 10.49 15.66 -4.38
CA VAL A 181 11.35 14.77 -5.17
C VAL A 181 12.79 14.92 -4.69
N ASN A 182 13.43 13.80 -4.44
CA ASN A 182 14.84 13.72 -4.10
C ASN A 182 15.58 12.73 -5.04
N PRO A 183 16.92 12.62 -4.97
CA PRO A 183 17.65 11.70 -5.85
C PRO A 183 17.23 10.24 -5.72
N GLU A 184 16.74 9.80 -4.56
CA GLU A 184 16.27 8.42 -4.38
C GLU A 184 14.94 8.21 -5.08
N THR A 185 14.01 9.17 -4.99
CA THR A 185 12.74 9.15 -5.77
C THR A 185 13.01 8.96 -7.26
N MET A 186 13.99 9.70 -7.82
CA MET A 186 14.33 9.59 -9.25
C MET A 186 14.93 8.23 -9.61
N LYS A 187 15.73 7.62 -8.73
CA LYS A 187 16.22 6.25 -8.92
C LYS A 187 15.08 5.23 -8.92
N ILE A 188 14.10 5.42 -8.04
CA ILE A 188 12.92 4.55 -7.99
C ILE A 188 12.08 4.69 -9.25
N VAL A 189 11.85 5.92 -9.74
CA VAL A 189 11.18 6.16 -11.03
C VAL A 189 11.92 5.46 -12.17
N ALA A 190 13.24 5.66 -12.28
CA ALA A 190 14.06 4.98 -13.30
C ALA A 190 13.91 3.46 -13.21
N LYS A 191 13.92 2.90 -12.01
CA LYS A 191 13.75 1.46 -11.78
C LYS A 191 12.38 0.95 -12.21
N LEU A 192 11.31 1.72 -11.98
CA LEU A 192 9.97 1.36 -12.47
C LEU A 192 9.91 1.35 -14.00
N LEU A 193 10.57 2.29 -14.67
CA LEU A 193 10.71 2.29 -16.14
C LEU A 193 11.49 1.05 -16.65
N GLU A 194 12.56 0.64 -15.95
CA GLU A 194 13.26 -0.62 -16.24
C GLU A 194 12.36 -1.85 -16.07
N TYR A 195 11.37 -1.79 -15.19
CA TYR A 195 10.36 -2.83 -15.01
C TYR A 195 9.24 -2.77 -16.05
N GLY A 196 9.30 -1.81 -16.98
CA GLY A 196 8.39 -1.66 -18.11
C GLY A 196 7.23 -0.71 -17.84
N ALA A 197 7.27 0.08 -16.76
CA ALA A 197 6.30 1.16 -16.57
C ALA A 197 6.44 2.20 -17.69
N ASN A 198 5.34 2.89 -18.00
CA ASN A 198 5.26 3.89 -19.06
C ASN A 198 4.69 5.19 -18.48
N MET A 199 5.29 6.32 -18.81
CA MET A 199 4.85 7.66 -18.41
C MET A 199 3.83 8.29 -19.39
N ASN A 200 3.49 7.60 -20.50
CA ASN A 200 2.55 8.08 -21.51
C ASN A 200 1.12 7.66 -21.22
#